data_bf9e619a821dc5ce5a65405fb61cd588
#
_entry.id   bf9e619a821dc5ce5a65405fb61cd588
#
_cell.length_a   1.000
_cell.length_b   1.000
_cell.length_c   1.000
_cell.angle_alpha   90.00
_cell.angle_beta   90.00
_cell.angle_gamma   90.00
#
_symmetry.space_group_name_H-M   'P 1'
#
loop_
_entity.id
_entity.type
_entity.pdbx_description
1 polymer ?
#
loop_
_entity_poly.entity_id
_entity_poly.type
_entity_poly.pdbx_seq_one_letter_code
_entity_poly.pdbx_strand_id
1 'polypeptide(L)'
;MYSNVIFTKFGEIKLGADHAKPEYKNISWFAMLFAAGMGIGLVFFGVSEPLMHFLSPPSTNGESISAQSLAMNITFFHWGLSAWSVYAIVALILAFFAYRHGLPLTLRSAFYPLIGDKIMAELAILSIFSRL
;
A
#
# COMPACT_ATOMS: atom_id res chain seq x y z
N MET A 1 8.26 5.07 13.44
CA MET A 1 9.35 4.12 13.20
C MET A 1 9.82 4.09 11.73
N TYR A 2 8.95 4.31 10.75
CA TYR A 2 9.30 4.23 9.31
C TYR A 2 9.97 5.49 8.72
N SER A 3 9.77 6.66 9.34
CA SER A 3 10.41 7.91 8.92
C SER A 3 11.95 7.86 8.97
N ASN A 4 12.51 7.02 9.82
CA ASN A 4 13.96 6.92 9.95
C ASN A 4 14.63 6.23 8.76
N VAL A 5 13.91 5.35 8.03
CA VAL A 5 14.48 4.65 6.86
C VAL A 5 14.78 5.64 5.73
N ILE A 6 13.90 6.62 5.52
CA ILE A 6 14.04 7.63 4.44
C ILE A 6 15.28 8.51 4.68
N PHE A 7 15.61 8.80 5.95
CA PHE A 7 16.73 9.67 6.33
C PHE A 7 18.04 8.91 6.62
N THR A 8 18.08 7.61 6.35
CA THR A 8 19.28 6.79 6.48
C THR A 8 19.83 6.41 5.10
N LYS A 9 21.01 5.79 5.07
CA LYS A 9 21.60 5.21 3.85
C LYS A 9 20.68 4.25 3.08
N PHE A 10 19.64 3.72 3.72
CA PHE A 10 18.63 2.88 3.06
C PHE A 10 17.70 3.67 2.16
N GLY A 11 17.50 4.99 2.41
CA GLY A 11 16.73 5.87 1.53
C GLY A 11 17.40 6.15 0.20
N GLU A 12 18.72 5.92 0.08
CA GLU A 12 19.48 6.10 -1.16
C GLU A 12 19.40 4.87 -2.09
N ILE A 13 18.87 3.76 -1.61
CA ILE A 13 18.76 2.53 -2.41
C ILE A 13 17.72 2.73 -3.51
N LYS A 14 18.14 2.66 -4.76
CA LYS A 14 17.21 2.63 -5.90
C LYS A 14 16.37 1.35 -5.88
N LEU A 15 15.07 1.48 -6.08
CA LEU A 15 14.17 0.34 -6.22
C LEU A 15 14.35 -0.38 -7.56
N GLY A 16 14.84 0.32 -8.61
CA GLY A 16 15.21 -0.25 -9.89
C GLY A 16 16.72 -0.55 -10.00
N ALA A 17 17.15 -0.96 -11.18
CA ALA A 17 18.57 -1.16 -11.49
C ALA A 17 19.35 0.17 -11.36
N ASP A 18 20.67 0.09 -11.10
CA ASP A 18 21.49 1.28 -10.85
C ASP A 18 21.52 2.27 -12.02
N HIS A 19 21.44 1.76 -13.25
CA HIS A 19 21.38 2.56 -14.48
C HIS A 19 19.98 3.07 -14.82
N ALA A 20 18.93 2.61 -14.15
CA ALA A 20 17.56 2.99 -14.44
C ALA A 20 17.34 4.49 -14.18
N LYS A 21 16.61 5.13 -15.09
CA LYS A 21 16.17 6.52 -14.97
C LYS A 21 14.67 6.58 -14.77
N PRO A 22 14.14 7.64 -14.19
CA PRO A 22 12.69 7.85 -14.10
C PRO A 22 12.04 7.79 -15.48
N GLU A 23 11.01 6.97 -15.63
CA GLU A 23 10.25 6.80 -16.88
C GLU A 23 9.32 7.99 -17.12
N TYR A 24 8.82 8.59 -16.06
CA TYR A 24 7.86 9.70 -16.10
C TYR A 24 8.45 10.98 -15.53
N LYS A 25 7.98 12.12 -16.05
CA LYS A 25 8.25 13.42 -15.46
C LYS A 25 7.59 13.51 -14.07
N ASN A 26 8.18 14.29 -13.16
CA ASN A 26 7.69 14.43 -11.79
C ASN A 26 6.19 14.79 -11.72
N ILE A 27 5.72 15.68 -12.61
CA ILE A 27 4.32 16.09 -12.62
C ILE A 27 3.37 14.96 -13.05
N SER A 28 3.77 14.18 -14.05
CA SER A 28 3.00 13.01 -14.50
C SER A 28 2.96 11.92 -13.41
N TRP A 29 4.11 11.67 -12.80
CA TRP A 29 4.21 10.75 -11.67
C TRP A 29 3.33 11.19 -10.49
N PHE A 30 3.37 12.46 -10.13
CA PHE A 30 2.53 13.02 -9.07
C PHE A 30 1.05 12.91 -9.40
N ALA A 31 0.65 13.21 -10.65
CA ALA A 31 -0.74 13.07 -11.11
C ALA A 31 -1.23 11.62 -11.04
N MET A 32 -0.39 10.64 -11.40
CA MET A 32 -0.74 9.22 -11.28
C MET A 32 -0.92 8.79 -9.82
N LEU A 33 -0.03 9.22 -8.92
CA LEU A 33 -0.17 8.94 -7.48
C LEU A 33 -1.42 9.60 -6.91
N PHE A 34 -1.70 10.85 -7.29
CA PHE A 34 -2.88 11.57 -6.85
C PHE A 34 -4.16 10.87 -7.35
N ALA A 35 -4.22 10.48 -8.62
CA ALA A 35 -5.37 9.78 -9.18
C ALA A 35 -5.61 8.41 -8.51
N ALA A 36 -4.55 7.67 -8.21
CA ALA A 36 -4.64 6.36 -7.56
C ALA A 36 -5.03 6.48 -6.08
N GLY A 37 -4.44 7.43 -5.34
CA GLY A 37 -4.63 7.57 -3.90
C GLY A 37 -5.81 8.44 -3.50
N MET A 38 -6.06 9.52 -4.23
CA MET A 38 -7.04 10.56 -3.92
C MET A 38 -8.28 10.52 -4.83
N GLY A 39 -8.41 9.51 -5.69
CA GLY A 39 -9.52 9.38 -6.61
C GLY A 39 -10.86 9.20 -5.91
N ILE A 40 -11.75 8.41 -6.51
CA ILE A 40 -13.11 8.19 -6.01
C ILE A 40 -13.15 7.76 -4.54
N GLY A 41 -12.19 6.93 -4.10
CA GLY A 41 -12.12 6.45 -2.73
C GLY A 41 -12.13 7.58 -1.71
N LEU A 42 -11.12 8.44 -1.69
CA LEU A 42 -11.02 9.50 -0.71
C LEU A 42 -12.10 10.58 -0.90
N VAL A 43 -12.36 10.98 -2.14
CA VAL A 43 -13.37 12.02 -2.42
C VAL A 43 -14.76 11.57 -1.98
N PHE A 44 -15.13 10.32 -2.23
CA PHE A 44 -16.42 9.79 -1.83
C PHE A 44 -16.48 9.48 -0.31
N PHE A 45 -15.52 8.71 0.19
CA PHE A 45 -15.51 8.26 1.58
C PHE A 45 -15.12 9.34 2.58
N GLY A 46 -14.45 10.40 2.14
CA GLY A 46 -14.14 11.57 3.00
C GLY A 46 -15.38 12.23 3.60
N VAL A 47 -16.55 12.08 2.96
CA VAL A 47 -17.84 12.57 3.46
C VAL A 47 -18.69 11.42 3.98
N SER A 48 -18.82 10.32 3.23
CA SER A 48 -19.75 9.25 3.57
C SER A 48 -19.32 8.49 4.83
N GLU A 49 -18.04 8.26 5.05
CA GLU A 49 -17.56 7.47 6.19
C GLU A 49 -17.79 8.17 7.54
N PRO A 50 -17.43 9.45 7.73
CA PRO A 50 -17.78 10.15 8.96
C PRO A 50 -19.29 10.16 9.24
N LEU A 51 -20.12 10.31 8.21
CA LEU A 51 -21.57 10.28 8.38
C LEU A 51 -22.07 8.90 8.78
N MET A 52 -21.57 7.84 8.17
CA MET A 52 -21.93 6.46 8.53
C MET A 52 -21.57 6.16 10.00
N HIS A 53 -20.38 6.55 10.44
CA HIS A 53 -19.96 6.33 11.82
C HIS A 53 -20.66 7.26 12.82
N PHE A 54 -21.16 8.39 12.38
CA PHE A 54 -21.98 9.27 13.22
C PHE A 54 -23.38 8.69 13.43
N LEU A 55 -24.01 8.19 12.36
CA LEU A 55 -25.35 7.60 12.41
C LEU A 55 -25.37 6.22 13.08
N SER A 56 -24.36 5.40 12.81
CA SER A 56 -24.26 4.02 13.30
C SER A 56 -22.85 3.71 13.81
N PRO A 57 -22.45 4.30 14.93
CA PRO A 57 -21.13 4.04 15.52
C PRO A 57 -21.04 2.63 16.11
N PRO A 58 -19.83 2.00 16.11
CA PRO A 58 -19.67 0.64 16.59
C PRO A 58 -19.83 0.47 18.12
N SER A 59 -19.66 1.52 18.91
CA SER A 59 -19.53 1.39 20.37
C SER A 59 -20.32 2.44 21.19
N THR A 60 -21.17 3.24 20.55
CA THR A 60 -21.98 4.26 21.26
C THR A 60 -23.31 4.48 20.53
N ASN A 61 -24.21 5.26 21.12
CA ASN A 61 -25.44 5.62 20.43
C ASN A 61 -25.16 6.59 19.28
N GLY A 62 -25.81 6.39 18.15
CA GLY A 62 -25.73 7.28 17.00
C GLY A 62 -26.25 8.68 17.32
N GLU A 63 -25.89 9.63 16.47
CA GLU A 63 -26.33 11.04 16.54
C GLU A 63 -26.04 11.74 17.89
N SER A 64 -25.04 11.25 18.63
CA SER A 64 -24.60 11.80 19.91
C SER A 64 -23.28 12.56 19.79
N ILE A 65 -22.95 13.39 20.79
CA ILE A 65 -21.64 14.08 20.82
C ILE A 65 -20.48 13.08 20.84
N SER A 66 -20.63 11.97 21.54
CA SER A 66 -19.64 10.88 21.55
C SER A 66 -19.52 10.21 20.18
N ALA A 67 -20.63 10.02 19.46
CA ALA A 67 -20.63 9.48 18.10
C ALA A 67 -19.90 10.42 17.12
N GLN A 68 -20.04 11.74 17.26
CA GLN A 68 -19.34 12.71 16.43
C GLN A 68 -17.81 12.60 16.57
N SER A 69 -17.31 12.59 17.81
CA SER A 69 -15.88 12.43 18.08
C SER A 69 -15.35 11.09 17.60
N LEU A 70 -16.10 10.02 17.84
CA LEU A 70 -15.73 8.66 17.43
C LEU A 70 -15.69 8.53 15.91
N ALA A 71 -16.67 9.08 15.19
CA ALA A 71 -16.73 9.06 13.73
C ALA A 71 -15.49 9.70 13.10
N MET A 72 -15.09 10.87 13.59
CA MET A 72 -13.88 11.54 13.09
C MET A 72 -12.61 10.75 13.43
N ASN A 73 -12.51 10.22 14.64
CA ASN A 73 -11.35 9.41 15.04
C ASN A 73 -11.19 8.16 14.17
N ILE A 74 -12.28 7.44 13.91
CA ILE A 74 -12.26 6.25 13.04
C ILE A 74 -11.87 6.64 11.62
N THR A 75 -12.47 7.70 11.09
CA THR A 75 -12.17 8.18 9.73
C THR A 75 -10.70 8.58 9.58
N PHE A 76 -10.15 9.34 10.53
CA PHE A 76 -8.73 9.69 10.51
C PHE A 76 -7.80 8.50 10.73
N PHE A 77 -8.21 7.51 11.50
CA PHE A 77 -7.46 6.27 11.65
C PHE A 77 -7.44 5.47 10.35
N HIS A 78 -8.58 5.35 9.69
CA HIS A 78 -8.73 4.59 8.43
C HIS A 78 -7.99 5.26 7.27
N TRP A 79 -8.10 6.59 7.12
CA TRP A 79 -7.49 7.33 6.00
C TRP A 79 -6.18 8.02 6.36
N GLY A 80 -5.73 7.88 7.59
CA GLY A 80 -4.50 8.49 8.07
C GLY A 80 -3.24 7.63 7.79
N LEU A 81 -2.15 8.06 8.41
CA LEU A 81 -0.83 7.45 8.20
C LEU A 81 -0.78 5.96 8.52
N SER A 82 -1.63 5.45 9.38
CA SER A 82 -1.69 4.03 9.75
C SER A 82 -1.99 3.15 8.55
N ALA A 83 -3.05 3.46 7.81
CA ALA A 83 -3.43 2.71 6.62
C ALA A 83 -2.41 2.90 5.48
N TRP A 84 -2.00 4.14 5.21
CA TRP A 84 -1.03 4.43 4.16
C TRP A 84 0.35 3.80 4.42
N SER A 85 0.74 3.61 5.69
CA SER A 85 1.98 2.91 6.02
C SER A 85 1.95 1.44 5.60
N VAL A 86 0.81 0.78 5.73
CA VAL A 86 0.65 -0.63 5.28
C VAL A 86 0.79 -0.72 3.76
N TYR A 87 0.10 0.14 3.02
CA TYR A 87 0.22 0.20 1.56
C TYR A 87 1.65 0.52 1.12
N ALA A 88 2.30 1.47 1.77
CA ALA A 88 3.67 1.86 1.45
C ALA A 88 4.65 0.71 1.66
N ILE A 89 4.53 -0.07 2.74
CA ILE A 89 5.38 -1.23 3.00
C ILE A 89 5.19 -2.30 1.93
N VAL A 90 3.94 -2.64 1.61
CA VAL A 90 3.63 -3.65 0.58
C VAL A 90 4.18 -3.21 -0.78
N ALA A 91 3.92 -1.96 -1.17
CA ALA A 91 4.42 -1.41 -2.43
C ALA A 91 5.96 -1.39 -2.49
N LEU A 92 6.62 -1.02 -1.39
CA LEU A 92 8.07 -0.98 -1.29
C LEU A 92 8.69 -2.37 -1.43
N ILE A 93 8.12 -3.36 -0.75
CA ILE A 93 8.55 -4.76 -0.83
C ILE A 93 8.39 -5.26 -2.27
N LEU A 94 7.22 -5.08 -2.87
CA LEU A 94 6.97 -5.49 -4.25
C LEU A 94 7.93 -4.83 -5.24
N ALA A 95 8.13 -3.52 -5.12
CA ALA A 95 9.03 -2.78 -5.99
C ALA A 95 10.48 -3.22 -5.82
N PHE A 96 10.95 -3.40 -4.59
CA PHE A 96 12.31 -3.82 -4.31
C PHE A 96 12.62 -5.19 -4.90
N PHE A 97 11.78 -6.18 -4.65
CA PHE A 97 12.02 -7.55 -5.15
C PHE A 97 11.80 -7.68 -6.65
N ALA A 98 10.79 -7.00 -7.22
CA ALA A 98 10.53 -7.07 -8.65
C ALA A 98 11.55 -6.26 -9.47
N TYR A 99 11.75 -5.00 -9.16
CA TYR A 99 12.56 -4.11 -10.00
C TYR A 99 14.04 -4.12 -9.66
N ARG A 100 14.41 -4.35 -8.39
CA ARG A 100 15.81 -4.44 -7.99
C ARG A 100 16.41 -5.82 -8.16
N HIS A 101 15.64 -6.87 -7.88
CA HIS A 101 16.09 -8.27 -7.93
C HIS A 101 15.54 -9.06 -9.11
N GLY A 102 14.69 -8.48 -9.97
CA GLY A 102 14.16 -9.14 -11.15
C GLY A 102 13.21 -10.31 -10.85
N LEU A 103 12.64 -10.37 -9.65
CA LEU A 103 11.68 -11.39 -9.26
C LEU A 103 10.27 -11.05 -9.76
N PRO A 104 9.36 -12.03 -9.83
CA PRO A 104 7.97 -11.77 -10.19
C PRO A 104 7.31 -10.72 -9.29
N LEU A 105 6.43 -9.89 -9.86
CA LEU A 105 5.68 -8.87 -9.11
C LEU A 105 4.56 -9.52 -8.30
N THR A 106 4.92 -10.27 -7.27
CA THR A 106 4.01 -11.00 -6.38
C THR A 106 4.47 -10.89 -4.93
N LEU A 107 3.53 -10.95 -3.98
CA LEU A 107 3.85 -10.90 -2.55
C LEU A 107 4.79 -12.03 -2.10
N ARG A 108 4.72 -13.20 -2.75
CA ARG A 108 5.62 -14.31 -2.43
C ARG A 108 7.10 -13.96 -2.67
N SER A 109 7.41 -13.06 -3.60
CA SER A 109 8.77 -12.62 -3.85
C SER A 109 9.45 -11.99 -2.63
N ALA A 110 8.66 -11.45 -1.70
CA ALA A 110 9.15 -10.97 -0.41
C ALA A 110 9.74 -12.05 0.48
N PHE A 111 9.34 -13.31 0.27
CA PHE A 111 9.85 -14.46 1.02
C PHE A 111 11.07 -15.12 0.37
N TYR A 112 11.50 -14.62 -0.80
CA TYR A 112 12.67 -15.16 -1.51
C TYR A 112 13.93 -15.29 -0.63
N PRO A 113 14.27 -14.30 0.23
CA PRO A 113 15.43 -14.43 1.12
C PRO A 113 15.33 -15.57 2.14
N LEU A 114 14.11 -16.05 2.43
CA LEU A 114 13.86 -17.11 3.41
C LEU A 114 13.78 -18.49 2.78
N ILE A 115 13.16 -18.60 1.61
CA ILE A 115 12.85 -19.91 0.97
C ILE A 115 13.51 -20.11 -0.40
N GLY A 116 14.22 -19.09 -0.91
CA GLY A 116 14.98 -19.17 -2.15
C GLY A 116 14.16 -19.60 -3.37
N ASP A 117 14.78 -20.36 -4.27
CA ASP A 117 14.18 -20.78 -5.55
C ASP A 117 12.95 -21.69 -5.41
N LYS A 118 12.68 -22.23 -4.23
CA LYS A 118 11.46 -23.02 -3.95
C LYS A 118 10.17 -22.22 -4.22
N ILE A 119 10.23 -20.89 -4.13
CA ILE A 119 9.14 -19.98 -4.52
C ILE A 119 8.72 -20.19 -5.98
N MET A 120 9.66 -20.51 -6.86
CA MET A 120 9.41 -20.66 -8.29
C MET A 120 8.87 -22.04 -8.63
N ALA A 121 9.18 -23.07 -7.83
CA ALA A 121 8.77 -24.45 -8.07
C ALA A 121 7.24 -24.63 -8.00
N GLU A 122 6.55 -23.96 -7.07
CA GLU A 122 5.09 -24.02 -6.96
C GLU A 122 4.37 -23.39 -8.16
N LEU A 123 4.96 -22.36 -8.78
CA LEU A 123 4.40 -21.76 -10.01
C LEU A 123 4.48 -22.71 -11.20
N ALA A 124 5.54 -23.52 -11.29
CA ALA A 124 5.65 -24.53 -12.33
C ALA A 124 4.56 -25.59 -12.17
N ILE A 125 4.28 -26.01 -10.95
CA ILE A 125 3.22 -27.01 -10.65
C ILE A 125 1.83 -26.44 -10.99
N LEU A 126 1.52 -25.22 -10.56
CA LEU A 126 0.24 -24.55 -10.87
C LEU A 126 0.07 -24.30 -12.38
N SER A 127 1.14 -23.98 -13.11
CA SER A 127 1.09 -23.80 -14.56
C SER A 127 0.85 -25.11 -15.33
N ILE A 128 1.27 -26.24 -14.78
CA ILE A 128 0.97 -27.57 -15.35
C ILE A 128 -0.50 -27.92 -15.14
N PHE A 129 -1.06 -27.67 -13.94
CA PHE A 129 -2.46 -27.92 -13.66
C PHE A 129 -3.45 -27.00 -14.39
N SER A 130 -3.03 -25.81 -14.79
CA SER A 130 -3.88 -24.89 -15.58
C SER A 130 -3.92 -25.20 -17.08
N ARG A 131 -3.11 -26.17 -17.54
CA ARG A 131 -3.06 -26.63 -18.94
C ARG A 131 -3.70 -27.99 -19.16
N LEU A 132 -4.20 -28.62 -18.11
CA LEU A 132 -5.04 -29.84 -18.14
C LEU A 132 -6.50 -29.47 -17.99
#